data_7370953a487bb9fbda96068f1d96ad0b
#
_entry.id   7370953a487bb9fbda96068f1d96ad0b
#
_cell.length_a   1.000
_cell.length_b   1.000
_cell.length_c   1.000
_cell.angle_alpha   90.00
_cell.angle_beta   90.00
_cell.angle_gamma   90.00
#
_symmetry.space_group_name_H-M   'P 1'
#
loop_
_entity.id
_entity.type
_entity.pdbx_description
1 polymer ?
#
loop_
_entity_poly.entity_id
_entity_poly.type
_entity_poly.pdbx_seq_one_letter_code
_entity_poly.pdbx_strand_id
1 'polypeptide(L)'
;MIKKLIRSILGRGKAAAAAESAEPVKKSRAKAGAAGGKIEPDVLGPKQHGIDPALVSPNAVRVTQTLQDAGYKAFIVGGAVRDLLLGIKPKDFDVATNATPEQVKQLFRRAFIIGRRFQIVHVMFGQELIEVTTFRGASAEAAPKDEHGRVLRDNTFGEQHEDATRRDFTINAMYYDPASQTVLDYHGGIADIRDKKLRIIGEPEARYREDPVRMLRVVRFAAKLKFSIDPASSAPIRVMAPLIDNVPAARVFDEMLKLLMSGHALACLQQLRKEGLHHGLLPLLDVVLEQPLGEKFVSLALANTDARVKEGKGVSPGFLFASLLWHQVLEKWRAYQAAGEYPIPALHLAADDVLDAQTDKLALQRKIASDMRDIWAMQPRFERRVGKAPYKLLEHLRLRAGFDFLLLRCQSGELDAELGEWWEAFIAGNGAEREELIARKPADTASAGAGPKKRKRRGGRSRSKSASDSADNDGGDDQQVAPAEVADAAPKKLATAPAEAGSDGSSAEAPKRRRRRSRTSTAGAGPDAAPGGEDQ
;
A
#
# COMPACT_ATOMS: atom_id res chain seq x y z
N MET A 1 27.82 -7.01 -12.99
CA MET A 1 26.69 -6.41 -13.74
C MET A 1 26.16 -5.12 -13.11
N ILE A 2 26.08 -5.03 -11.80
CA ILE A 2 25.56 -3.87 -11.04
C ILE A 2 26.39 -2.58 -11.26
N LYS A 3 27.73 -2.66 -11.38
CA LYS A 3 28.60 -1.49 -11.65
C LYS A 3 28.38 -0.82 -13.01
N LYS A 4 27.87 -1.54 -14.01
CA LYS A 4 27.51 -0.96 -15.32
C LYS A 4 26.19 -0.21 -15.29
N LEU A 5 25.24 -0.65 -14.43
CA LEU A 5 23.93 -0.02 -14.26
C LEU A 5 24.06 1.33 -13.53
N ILE A 6 24.91 1.39 -12.50
CA ILE A 6 25.14 2.59 -11.69
C ILE A 6 25.84 3.70 -12.52
N ARG A 7 26.77 3.34 -13.43
CA ARG A 7 27.42 4.31 -14.31
C ARG A 7 26.51 4.90 -15.38
N SER A 8 25.43 4.22 -15.76
CA SER A 8 24.43 4.73 -16.69
C SER A 8 23.53 5.80 -16.06
N ILE A 9 23.41 5.81 -14.74
CA ILE A 9 22.53 6.72 -13.97
C ILE A 9 23.25 8.04 -13.64
N LEU A 10 24.58 8.03 -13.48
CA LEU A 10 25.37 9.18 -13.01
C LEU A 10 26.06 10.02 -14.11
N GLY A 11 25.93 9.65 -15.36
CA GLY A 11 26.69 10.31 -16.43
C GLY A 11 25.85 10.91 -17.55
N ARG A 12 25.31 12.13 -17.39
CA ARG A 12 25.23 13.13 -18.45
C ARG A 12 24.43 14.35 -18.02
N GLY A 13 25.12 15.27 -17.43
CA GLY A 13 24.68 16.68 -17.38
C GLY A 13 25.80 17.54 -17.97
N LYS A 14 25.73 17.82 -19.27
CA LYS A 14 26.31 19.04 -19.88
C LYS A 14 25.61 19.30 -21.20
N ALA A 15 25.01 20.48 -21.26
CA ALA A 15 24.35 21.02 -22.42
C ALA A 15 25.32 21.30 -23.56
N ALA A 16 24.89 21.01 -24.79
CA ALA A 16 25.37 21.68 -25.99
C ALA A 16 24.16 21.98 -26.87
N ALA A 17 23.92 23.25 -27.06
CA ALA A 17 22.95 23.76 -28.01
C ALA A 17 23.45 23.50 -29.44
N ALA A 18 22.59 22.87 -30.26
CA ALA A 18 22.72 22.91 -31.71
C ALA A 18 21.30 23.02 -32.25
N ALA A 19 21.03 24.14 -32.90
CA ALA A 19 19.85 24.38 -33.69
C ALA A 19 19.98 23.57 -34.98
N GLU A 20 18.98 22.72 -35.27
CA GLU A 20 18.83 22.15 -36.59
C GLU A 20 17.35 22.12 -36.98
N SER A 21 17.12 22.64 -38.19
CA SER A 21 15.88 22.92 -38.85
C SER A 21 14.87 21.80 -38.85
N ALA A 22 13.66 22.05 -38.37
CA ALA A 22 12.53 21.16 -38.45
C ALA A 22 11.76 21.35 -39.76
N GLU A 23 11.69 20.30 -40.57
CA GLU A 23 10.69 20.16 -41.62
C GLU A 23 9.29 19.95 -41.04
N PRO A 24 8.22 20.41 -41.68
CA PRO A 24 6.87 20.34 -41.12
C PRO A 24 6.30 18.92 -41.21
N VAL A 25 6.13 18.29 -40.04
CA VAL A 25 5.37 17.04 -39.89
C VAL A 25 3.92 17.30 -40.32
N LYS A 26 3.47 16.56 -41.32
CA LYS A 26 2.08 16.53 -41.77
C LYS A 26 1.16 16.22 -40.58
N LYS A 27 0.35 17.19 -40.17
CA LYS A 27 -0.73 17.05 -39.23
C LYS A 27 -1.73 16.04 -39.78
N SER A 28 -1.74 14.82 -39.24
CA SER A 28 -2.87 13.93 -39.39
C SER A 28 -4.04 14.55 -38.61
N ARG A 29 -5.04 14.91 -39.38
CA ARG A 29 -6.27 15.57 -38.94
C ARG A 29 -7.07 14.57 -38.10
N ALA A 30 -6.85 14.59 -36.76
CA ALA A 30 -7.80 13.99 -35.83
C ALA A 30 -9.11 14.75 -36.01
N LYS A 31 -10.13 14.06 -36.50
CA LYS A 31 -11.51 14.57 -36.50
C LYS A 31 -11.91 14.77 -35.05
N ALA A 32 -11.94 16.01 -34.61
CA ALA A 32 -12.66 16.42 -33.43
C ALA A 32 -14.13 16.11 -33.66
N GLY A 33 -14.62 15.03 -33.04
CA GLY A 33 -16.04 14.66 -33.05
C GLY A 33 -16.81 15.67 -32.22
N ALA A 34 -17.66 16.41 -32.89
CA ALA A 34 -18.73 17.20 -32.29
C ALA A 34 -19.69 16.31 -31.50
N ALA A 35 -20.29 16.88 -30.47
CA ALA A 35 -21.23 16.31 -29.52
C ALA A 35 -22.22 15.27 -30.12
N GLY A 36 -22.38 14.11 -29.43
CA GLY A 36 -23.60 13.30 -29.47
C GLY A 36 -23.67 12.11 -30.42
N GLY A 37 -22.62 11.75 -31.15
CA GLY A 37 -22.64 10.53 -31.99
C GLY A 37 -22.23 9.28 -31.21
N LYS A 38 -22.97 8.18 -31.37
CA LYS A 38 -22.52 6.86 -30.90
C LYS A 38 -21.15 6.55 -31.50
N ILE A 39 -20.16 6.35 -30.64
CA ILE A 39 -18.85 5.85 -31.07
C ILE A 39 -19.01 4.35 -31.29
N GLU A 40 -18.87 3.88 -32.52
CA GLU A 40 -18.87 2.45 -32.83
C GLU A 40 -17.46 1.88 -32.55
N PRO A 41 -17.36 0.68 -31.94
CA PRO A 41 -16.08 0.05 -31.67
C PRO A 41 -15.51 -0.61 -32.93
N ASP A 42 -14.20 -0.69 -33.01
CA ASP A 42 -13.53 -1.66 -33.86
C ASP A 42 -13.78 -3.06 -33.28
N VAL A 43 -14.36 -3.96 -34.09
CA VAL A 43 -14.66 -5.34 -33.68
C VAL A 43 -13.60 -6.27 -34.24
N LEU A 44 -12.79 -6.88 -33.38
CA LEU A 44 -11.69 -7.74 -33.80
C LEU A 44 -11.99 -9.20 -33.43
N GLY A 45 -11.85 -10.09 -34.42
CA GLY A 45 -12.00 -11.54 -34.22
C GLY A 45 -10.72 -12.22 -33.74
N PRO A 46 -10.79 -13.55 -33.43
CA PRO A 46 -9.69 -14.32 -32.84
C PRO A 46 -8.37 -14.23 -33.60
N LYS A 47 -8.44 -14.25 -34.93
CA LYS A 47 -7.24 -14.15 -35.79
C LYS A 47 -6.54 -12.80 -35.73
N GLN A 48 -7.27 -11.75 -35.33
CA GLN A 48 -6.75 -10.38 -35.30
C GLN A 48 -6.18 -10.01 -33.91
N HIS A 49 -6.82 -10.47 -32.83
CA HIS A 49 -6.41 -10.13 -31.45
C HIS A 49 -5.50 -11.19 -30.81
N GLY A 50 -5.58 -12.48 -31.22
CA GLY A 50 -4.66 -13.53 -30.75
C GLY A 50 -4.80 -13.92 -29.28
N ILE A 51 -5.93 -13.63 -28.64
CA ILE A 51 -6.20 -14.07 -27.27
C ILE A 51 -6.32 -15.59 -27.25
N ASP A 52 -5.57 -16.23 -26.32
CA ASP A 52 -5.69 -17.66 -26.03
C ASP A 52 -6.86 -17.87 -25.05
N PRO A 53 -7.95 -18.56 -25.46
CA PRO A 53 -9.08 -18.83 -24.57
C PRO A 53 -8.71 -19.64 -23.31
N ALA A 54 -7.62 -20.42 -23.35
CA ALA A 54 -7.16 -21.20 -22.20
C ALA A 54 -6.66 -20.34 -21.03
N LEU A 55 -6.32 -19.07 -21.30
CA LEU A 55 -5.91 -18.11 -20.27
C LEU A 55 -7.11 -17.42 -19.59
N VAL A 56 -8.30 -17.55 -20.15
CA VAL A 56 -9.53 -16.93 -19.63
C VAL A 56 -10.08 -17.74 -18.46
N SER A 57 -10.46 -17.09 -17.37
CA SER A 57 -11.07 -17.79 -16.23
C SER A 57 -12.42 -18.41 -16.63
N PRO A 58 -12.62 -19.71 -16.37
CA PRO A 58 -13.92 -20.37 -16.60
C PRO A 58 -15.06 -19.71 -15.81
N ASN A 59 -14.76 -19.15 -14.63
CA ASN A 59 -15.77 -18.45 -13.84
C ASN A 59 -16.11 -17.08 -14.40
N ALA A 60 -15.17 -16.36 -15.00
CA ALA A 60 -15.44 -15.13 -15.74
C ALA A 60 -16.33 -15.40 -16.98
N VAL A 61 -16.02 -16.50 -17.73
CA VAL A 61 -16.88 -16.95 -18.85
C VAL A 61 -18.28 -17.29 -18.34
N ARG A 62 -18.40 -18.02 -17.22
CA ARG A 62 -19.71 -18.36 -16.64
C ARG A 62 -20.50 -17.12 -16.23
N VAL A 63 -19.83 -16.09 -15.68
CA VAL A 63 -20.51 -14.83 -15.30
C VAL A 63 -21.04 -14.12 -16.54
N THR A 64 -20.20 -13.95 -17.58
CA THR A 64 -20.65 -13.30 -18.82
C THR A 64 -21.79 -14.07 -19.46
N GLN A 65 -21.70 -15.39 -19.58
CA GLN A 65 -22.74 -16.25 -20.16
C GLN A 65 -24.07 -16.14 -19.38
N THR A 66 -24.03 -16.25 -18.04
CA THR A 66 -25.25 -16.15 -17.21
C THR A 66 -25.97 -14.82 -17.40
N LEU A 67 -25.22 -13.73 -17.52
CA LEU A 67 -25.78 -12.40 -17.78
C LEU A 67 -26.35 -12.30 -19.19
N GLN A 68 -25.67 -12.86 -20.20
CA GLN A 68 -26.11 -12.88 -21.60
C GLN A 68 -27.36 -13.74 -21.78
N ASP A 69 -27.43 -14.91 -21.13
CA ASP A 69 -28.61 -15.79 -21.13
C ASP A 69 -29.85 -15.11 -20.50
N ALA A 70 -29.61 -14.20 -19.53
CA ALA A 70 -30.66 -13.36 -18.94
C ALA A 70 -31.01 -12.12 -19.78
N GLY A 71 -30.44 -11.97 -20.99
CA GLY A 71 -30.74 -10.88 -21.92
C GLY A 71 -29.91 -9.61 -21.71
N TYR A 72 -28.90 -9.64 -20.86
CA TYR A 72 -28.00 -8.49 -20.63
C TYR A 72 -26.75 -8.56 -21.50
N LYS A 73 -26.20 -7.41 -21.86
CA LYS A 73 -24.84 -7.33 -22.41
C LYS A 73 -23.85 -7.59 -21.29
N ALA A 74 -22.82 -8.43 -21.52
CA ALA A 74 -21.78 -8.69 -20.55
C ALA A 74 -20.45 -9.02 -21.23
N PHE A 75 -19.37 -8.41 -20.73
CA PHE A 75 -18.02 -8.51 -21.31
C PHE A 75 -16.97 -8.59 -20.22
N ILE A 76 -15.90 -9.35 -20.46
CA ILE A 76 -14.67 -9.21 -19.67
C ILE A 76 -14.01 -7.90 -20.08
N VAL A 77 -13.47 -7.13 -19.12
CA VAL A 77 -13.01 -5.76 -19.37
C VAL A 77 -11.68 -5.43 -18.69
N GLY A 78 -11.11 -4.31 -19.07
CA GLY A 78 -10.04 -3.67 -18.32
C GLY A 78 -8.70 -4.38 -18.37
N GLY A 79 -8.10 -4.54 -17.20
CA GLY A 79 -6.77 -5.14 -17.05
C GLY A 79 -6.67 -6.57 -17.56
N ALA A 80 -7.74 -7.35 -17.43
CA ALA A 80 -7.78 -8.73 -17.91
C ALA A 80 -7.64 -8.80 -19.43
N VAL A 81 -8.39 -7.97 -20.19
CA VAL A 81 -8.30 -7.95 -21.66
C VAL A 81 -6.91 -7.53 -22.13
N ARG A 82 -6.33 -6.49 -21.51
CA ARG A 82 -4.96 -6.07 -21.80
C ARG A 82 -3.96 -7.20 -21.56
N ASP A 83 -4.04 -7.88 -20.42
CA ASP A 83 -3.08 -8.92 -20.05
C ASP A 83 -3.23 -10.14 -21.00
N LEU A 84 -4.47 -10.53 -21.36
CA LEU A 84 -4.74 -11.56 -22.38
C LEU A 84 -4.14 -11.21 -23.74
N LEU A 85 -4.28 -9.95 -24.19
CA LEU A 85 -3.68 -9.48 -25.46
C LEU A 85 -2.15 -9.48 -25.42
N LEU A 86 -1.55 -9.38 -24.24
CA LEU A 86 -0.10 -9.51 -24.02
C LEU A 86 0.35 -10.97 -23.85
N GLY A 87 -0.55 -11.96 -23.93
CA GLY A 87 -0.27 -13.37 -23.68
C GLY A 87 0.04 -13.68 -22.21
N ILE A 88 -0.38 -12.81 -21.28
CA ILE A 88 -0.18 -12.96 -19.84
C ILE A 88 -1.48 -13.44 -19.21
N LYS A 89 -1.41 -14.48 -18.36
CA LYS A 89 -2.58 -14.92 -17.60
C LYS A 89 -2.98 -13.82 -16.62
N PRO A 90 -4.21 -13.27 -16.72
CA PRO A 90 -4.69 -12.27 -15.78
C PRO A 90 -4.75 -12.81 -14.35
N LYS A 91 -4.48 -11.95 -13.38
CA LYS A 91 -4.62 -12.29 -11.97
C LYS A 91 -6.08 -12.20 -11.51
N ASP A 92 -6.77 -11.15 -11.96
CA ASP A 92 -8.13 -10.83 -11.58
C ASP A 92 -8.95 -10.58 -12.86
N PHE A 93 -10.24 -10.92 -12.84
CA PHE A 93 -11.15 -10.71 -13.96
C PHE A 93 -12.30 -9.79 -13.54
N ASP A 94 -12.48 -8.72 -14.32
CA ASP A 94 -13.59 -7.78 -14.17
C ASP A 94 -14.59 -7.99 -15.31
N VAL A 95 -15.88 -7.92 -15.02
CA VAL A 95 -16.97 -7.99 -15.99
C VAL A 95 -17.74 -6.67 -15.97
N ALA A 96 -18.05 -6.13 -17.14
CA ALA A 96 -18.95 -4.99 -17.28
C ALA A 96 -20.23 -5.40 -18.01
N THR A 97 -21.38 -4.88 -17.58
CA THR A 97 -22.72 -5.23 -18.04
C THR A 97 -23.66 -4.03 -18.05
N ASN A 98 -24.77 -4.11 -18.79
CA ASN A 98 -25.86 -3.17 -18.68
C ASN A 98 -26.89 -3.57 -17.59
N ALA A 99 -26.72 -4.73 -16.93
CA ALA A 99 -27.53 -5.09 -15.77
C ALA A 99 -27.22 -4.20 -14.57
N THR A 100 -28.24 -3.82 -13.78
CA THR A 100 -28.03 -3.10 -12.52
C THR A 100 -27.42 -4.01 -11.45
N PRO A 101 -26.78 -3.45 -10.40
CA PRO A 101 -26.22 -4.27 -9.32
C PRO A 101 -27.22 -5.22 -8.67
N GLU A 102 -28.49 -4.80 -8.55
CA GLU A 102 -29.57 -5.61 -7.99
C GLU A 102 -29.94 -6.76 -8.91
N GLN A 103 -30.00 -6.53 -10.23
CA GLN A 103 -30.26 -7.55 -11.24
C GLN A 103 -29.13 -8.58 -11.29
N VAL A 104 -27.87 -8.13 -11.25
CA VAL A 104 -26.70 -9.04 -11.15
C VAL A 104 -26.81 -9.89 -9.89
N LYS A 105 -27.12 -9.28 -8.72
CA LYS A 105 -27.23 -10.01 -7.45
C LYS A 105 -28.31 -11.09 -7.49
N GLN A 106 -29.41 -10.88 -8.21
CA GLN A 106 -30.50 -11.85 -8.35
C GLN A 106 -30.09 -13.10 -9.14
N LEU A 107 -29.17 -12.95 -10.10
CA LEU A 107 -28.72 -14.04 -10.97
C LEU A 107 -27.70 -14.99 -10.31
N PHE A 108 -27.02 -14.53 -9.25
CA PHE A 108 -25.94 -15.30 -8.63
C PHE A 108 -26.18 -15.56 -7.13
N ARG A 109 -26.15 -16.83 -6.72
CA ARG A 109 -26.38 -17.23 -5.32
C ARG A 109 -25.40 -16.61 -4.32
N ARG A 110 -24.14 -16.39 -4.70
CA ARG A 110 -23.08 -15.83 -3.85
C ARG A 110 -22.60 -14.50 -4.41
N ALA A 111 -23.50 -13.52 -4.47
CA ALA A 111 -23.24 -12.17 -4.94
C ALA A 111 -23.49 -11.13 -3.85
N PHE A 112 -22.55 -10.17 -3.71
CA PHE A 112 -22.58 -9.13 -2.70
C PHE A 112 -22.39 -7.77 -3.36
N ILE A 113 -23.30 -6.83 -3.11
CA ILE A 113 -23.14 -5.44 -3.57
C ILE A 113 -22.19 -4.73 -2.59
N ILE A 114 -21.10 -4.19 -3.11
CA ILE A 114 -20.04 -3.51 -2.36
C ILE A 114 -19.94 -2.07 -2.83
N GLY A 115 -19.63 -1.16 -1.90
CA GLY A 115 -19.41 0.25 -2.20
C GLY A 115 -20.66 1.11 -2.04
N ARG A 116 -20.47 2.35 -1.53
CA ARG A 116 -21.55 3.35 -1.37
C ARG A 116 -21.58 4.35 -2.50
N ARG A 117 -20.40 4.79 -2.95
CA ARG A 117 -20.22 5.78 -4.02
C ARG A 117 -20.33 5.15 -5.40
N PHE A 118 -19.70 3.99 -5.55
CA PHE A 118 -19.69 3.15 -6.75
C PHE A 118 -20.08 1.75 -6.33
N GLN A 119 -21.21 1.29 -6.79
CA GLN A 119 -21.68 -0.06 -6.50
C GLN A 119 -21.04 -1.04 -7.47
N ILE A 120 -20.39 -2.06 -6.93
CA ILE A 120 -19.79 -3.19 -7.63
C ILE A 120 -20.38 -4.46 -7.05
N VAL A 121 -20.63 -5.46 -7.88
CA VAL A 121 -21.11 -6.76 -7.40
C VAL A 121 -19.95 -7.75 -7.39
N HIS A 122 -19.63 -8.25 -6.22
CA HIS A 122 -18.66 -9.33 -6.03
C HIS A 122 -19.36 -10.68 -6.18
N VAL A 123 -19.06 -11.42 -7.23
CA VAL A 123 -19.55 -12.77 -7.48
C VAL A 123 -18.48 -13.79 -7.09
N MET A 124 -18.79 -14.66 -6.12
CA MET A 124 -17.82 -15.58 -5.50
C MET A 124 -17.93 -17.00 -6.04
N PHE A 125 -16.83 -17.57 -6.53
CA PHE A 125 -16.69 -18.97 -6.92
C PHE A 125 -15.55 -19.62 -6.10
N GLY A 126 -15.92 -20.21 -4.96
CA GLY A 126 -14.91 -20.71 -4.01
C GLY A 126 -14.03 -19.58 -3.49
N GLN A 127 -12.77 -19.57 -3.89
CA GLN A 127 -11.79 -18.52 -3.54
C GLN A 127 -11.67 -17.46 -4.64
N GLU A 128 -12.18 -17.72 -5.85
CA GLU A 128 -12.11 -16.76 -6.95
C GLU A 128 -13.24 -15.75 -6.84
N LEU A 129 -12.89 -14.49 -6.99
CA LEU A 129 -13.79 -13.35 -7.00
C LEU A 129 -13.84 -12.77 -8.40
N ILE A 130 -15.05 -12.62 -8.97
CA ILE A 130 -15.29 -11.86 -10.20
C ILE A 130 -16.03 -10.56 -9.83
N GLU A 131 -15.40 -9.43 -10.17
CA GLU A 131 -16.02 -8.11 -9.98
C GLU A 131 -16.91 -7.79 -11.16
N VAL A 132 -18.21 -7.52 -10.90
CA VAL A 132 -19.18 -7.15 -11.93
C VAL A 132 -19.61 -5.70 -11.73
N THR A 133 -19.44 -4.89 -12.78
CA THR A 133 -19.79 -3.47 -12.79
C THR A 133 -20.83 -3.17 -13.84
N THR A 134 -21.78 -2.29 -13.52
CA THR A 134 -22.73 -1.77 -14.52
C THR A 134 -22.03 -0.69 -15.37
N PHE A 135 -22.32 -0.64 -16.67
CA PHE A 135 -21.82 0.42 -17.55
C PHE A 135 -22.16 1.79 -17.00
N ARG A 136 -21.21 2.68 -16.98
CA ARG A 136 -21.36 4.03 -16.42
C ARG A 136 -21.49 5.06 -17.52
N GLY A 137 -22.48 5.93 -17.39
CA GLY A 137 -22.74 7.03 -18.32
C GLY A 137 -21.78 8.21 -18.17
N ALA A 138 -21.75 9.06 -19.19
CA ALA A 138 -20.87 10.22 -19.30
C ALA A 138 -21.29 11.43 -18.43
N SER A 139 -22.38 11.36 -17.66
CA SER A 139 -22.99 12.51 -16.98
C SER A 139 -22.19 13.07 -15.80
N ALA A 140 -20.93 13.47 -16.07
CA ALA A 140 -20.11 14.21 -15.12
C ALA A 140 -20.64 15.65 -14.86
N GLU A 141 -21.49 16.20 -15.74
CA GLU A 141 -21.99 17.57 -15.59
C GLU A 141 -23.16 17.69 -14.60
N ALA A 142 -24.00 16.65 -14.49
CA ALA A 142 -25.17 16.65 -13.60
C ALA A 142 -24.93 16.02 -12.22
N ALA A 143 -23.78 15.38 -12.01
CA ALA A 143 -23.47 14.73 -10.73
C ALA A 143 -23.03 15.77 -9.68
N PRO A 144 -23.48 15.67 -8.42
CA PRO A 144 -23.04 16.56 -7.36
C PRO A 144 -21.52 16.44 -7.18
N LYS A 145 -20.83 17.57 -7.31
CA LYS A 145 -19.37 17.70 -7.17
C LYS A 145 -19.05 18.38 -5.85
N ASP A 146 -17.90 18.03 -5.24
CA ASP A 146 -17.36 18.79 -4.12
C ASP A 146 -16.72 20.11 -4.61
N GLU A 147 -16.24 20.94 -3.67
CA GLU A 147 -15.59 22.22 -3.92
C GLU A 147 -14.33 22.12 -4.82
N HIS A 148 -13.79 20.90 -4.98
CA HIS A 148 -12.64 20.59 -5.84
C HIS A 148 -13.05 19.95 -7.18
N GLY A 149 -14.35 19.93 -7.52
CA GLY A 149 -14.86 19.38 -8.77
C GLY A 149 -14.98 17.86 -8.81
N ARG A 150 -14.83 17.16 -7.67
CA ARG A 150 -14.95 15.68 -7.60
C ARG A 150 -16.41 15.26 -7.50
N VAL A 151 -16.78 14.27 -8.29
CA VAL A 151 -18.13 13.68 -8.29
C VAL A 151 -18.37 12.94 -6.97
N LEU A 152 -19.41 13.32 -6.22
CA LEU A 152 -19.74 12.71 -4.92
C LEU A 152 -20.56 11.42 -5.02
N ARG A 153 -21.38 11.29 -6.06
CA ARG A 153 -22.14 10.07 -6.39
C ARG A 153 -22.05 9.84 -7.89
N ASP A 154 -21.67 8.64 -8.31
CA ASP A 154 -21.47 8.29 -9.71
C ASP A 154 -22.11 6.90 -9.98
N ASN A 155 -23.38 6.76 -9.64
CA ASN A 155 -24.20 5.60 -10.02
C ASN A 155 -25.08 5.94 -11.24
N THR A 156 -24.59 6.81 -12.13
CA THR A 156 -25.25 7.07 -13.40
C THR A 156 -24.88 5.95 -14.36
N PHE A 157 -25.86 5.13 -14.68
CA PHE A 157 -25.71 4.05 -15.67
C PHE A 157 -25.80 4.62 -17.08
N GLY A 158 -25.06 4.01 -18.00
CA GLY A 158 -24.97 4.48 -19.38
C GLY A 158 -24.72 3.34 -20.37
N GLU A 159 -24.39 3.74 -21.58
CA GLU A 159 -24.07 2.81 -22.65
C GLU A 159 -22.59 2.36 -22.58
N GLN A 160 -22.27 1.26 -23.25
CA GLN A 160 -20.93 0.67 -23.28
C GLN A 160 -19.83 1.64 -23.77
N HIS A 161 -20.13 2.45 -24.80
CA HIS A 161 -19.19 3.42 -25.34
C HIS A 161 -18.89 4.57 -24.35
N GLU A 162 -19.89 4.94 -23.52
CA GLU A 162 -19.69 5.93 -22.46
C GLU A 162 -18.81 5.37 -21.35
N ASP A 163 -19.04 4.10 -20.94
CA ASP A 163 -18.17 3.42 -19.97
C ASP A 163 -16.74 3.31 -20.48
N ALA A 164 -16.52 3.00 -21.77
CA ALA A 164 -15.20 2.98 -22.39
C ALA A 164 -14.51 4.35 -22.33
N THR A 165 -15.24 5.43 -22.63
CA THR A 165 -14.71 6.80 -22.64
C THR A 165 -14.30 7.29 -21.26
N ARG A 166 -14.94 6.82 -20.19
CA ARG A 166 -14.62 7.19 -18.80
C ARG A 166 -13.41 6.48 -18.22
N ARG A 167 -12.94 5.40 -18.85
CA ARG A 167 -11.75 4.67 -18.39
C ARG A 167 -10.49 5.54 -18.50
N ASP A 168 -9.43 5.10 -17.84
CA ASP A 168 -8.18 5.87 -17.75
C ASP A 168 -7.35 5.81 -19.04
N PHE A 169 -7.05 4.59 -19.51
CA PHE A 169 -6.14 4.37 -20.61
C PHE A 169 -6.79 3.56 -21.73
N THR A 170 -6.40 3.83 -22.97
CA THR A 170 -6.85 3.08 -24.17
C THR A 170 -6.68 1.58 -23.98
N ILE A 171 -5.52 1.15 -23.48
CA ILE A 171 -5.19 -0.26 -23.24
C ILE A 171 -6.04 -0.94 -22.14
N ASN A 172 -6.77 -0.18 -21.33
CA ASN A 172 -7.67 -0.68 -20.28
C ASN A 172 -9.16 -0.48 -20.64
N ALA A 173 -9.47 0.00 -21.86
CA ALA A 173 -10.83 0.34 -22.26
C ALA A 173 -11.39 -0.59 -23.36
N MET A 174 -10.88 -1.81 -23.41
CA MET A 174 -11.33 -2.85 -24.32
C MET A 174 -12.26 -3.84 -23.61
N TYR A 175 -13.16 -4.43 -24.39
CA TYR A 175 -14.18 -5.37 -23.93
C TYR A 175 -14.04 -6.68 -24.71
N TYR A 176 -13.94 -7.79 -24.02
CA TYR A 176 -13.85 -9.12 -24.63
C TYR A 176 -15.14 -9.90 -24.35
N ASP A 177 -15.75 -10.38 -25.41
CA ASP A 177 -16.86 -11.31 -25.35
C ASP A 177 -16.36 -12.75 -25.52
N PRO A 178 -16.40 -13.58 -24.46
CA PRO A 178 -15.95 -14.97 -24.56
C PRO A 178 -16.83 -15.84 -25.48
N ALA A 179 -18.12 -15.52 -25.62
CA ALA A 179 -19.07 -16.31 -26.42
C ALA A 179 -18.78 -16.19 -27.93
N SER A 180 -18.60 -14.97 -28.42
CA SER A 180 -18.24 -14.70 -29.81
C SER A 180 -16.74 -14.68 -30.07
N GLN A 181 -15.94 -14.72 -29.00
CA GLN A 181 -14.47 -14.54 -29.03
C GLN A 181 -14.07 -13.25 -29.76
N THR A 182 -14.76 -12.14 -29.50
CA THR A 182 -14.46 -10.85 -30.12
C THR A 182 -13.98 -9.83 -29.10
N VAL A 183 -13.08 -8.94 -29.52
CA VAL A 183 -12.65 -7.76 -28.75
C VAL A 183 -13.28 -6.51 -29.37
N LEU A 184 -13.92 -5.71 -28.53
CA LEU A 184 -14.47 -4.39 -28.89
C LEU A 184 -13.51 -3.32 -28.39
N ASP A 185 -12.98 -2.51 -29.31
CA ASP A 185 -12.00 -1.45 -29.03
C ASP A 185 -12.55 -0.08 -29.49
N TYR A 186 -12.87 0.78 -28.54
CA TYR A 186 -13.44 2.11 -28.80
C TYR A 186 -12.39 3.22 -28.99
N HIS A 187 -11.13 2.97 -28.54
CA HIS A 187 -10.11 4.02 -28.42
C HIS A 187 -8.74 3.65 -28.98
N GLY A 188 -8.64 2.55 -29.76
CA GLY A 188 -7.39 2.12 -30.37
C GLY A 188 -6.41 1.46 -29.41
N GLY A 189 -6.91 0.86 -28.33
CA GLY A 189 -6.10 0.19 -27.32
C GLY A 189 -5.26 -0.97 -27.85
N ILE A 190 -5.74 -1.71 -28.85
CA ILE A 190 -4.97 -2.77 -29.49
C ILE A 190 -3.75 -2.24 -30.23
N ALA A 191 -3.90 -1.11 -30.94
CA ALA A 191 -2.77 -0.46 -31.59
C ALA A 191 -1.74 0.03 -30.56
N ASP A 192 -2.20 0.66 -29.49
CA ASP A 192 -1.33 1.12 -28.41
C ASP A 192 -0.61 -0.03 -27.68
N ILE A 193 -1.23 -1.21 -27.53
CA ILE A 193 -0.56 -2.41 -27.00
C ILE A 193 0.56 -2.89 -27.95
N ARG A 194 0.30 -2.96 -29.26
CA ARG A 194 1.30 -3.35 -30.27
C ARG A 194 2.49 -2.39 -30.29
N ASP A 195 2.21 -1.10 -30.21
CA ASP A 195 3.20 -0.02 -30.18
C ASP A 195 3.87 0.15 -28.83
N LYS A 196 3.43 -0.56 -27.79
CA LYS A 196 3.86 -0.43 -26.39
C LYS A 196 3.74 1.01 -25.90
N LYS A 197 2.62 1.65 -26.19
CA LYS A 197 2.28 3.01 -25.78
C LYS A 197 1.23 3.00 -24.68
N LEU A 198 1.41 3.90 -23.72
CA LEU A 198 0.43 4.19 -22.69
C LEU A 198 -0.19 5.56 -22.97
N ARG A 199 -1.45 5.56 -23.37
CA ARG A 199 -2.20 6.76 -23.76
C ARG A 199 -3.42 6.92 -22.85
N ILE A 200 -3.63 8.13 -22.33
CA ILE A 200 -4.84 8.49 -21.60
C ILE A 200 -5.99 8.75 -22.60
N ILE A 201 -7.21 8.38 -22.23
CA ILE A 201 -8.39 8.60 -23.06
C ILE A 201 -8.88 10.03 -22.85
N GLY A 202 -9.17 10.72 -23.96
CA GLY A 202 -9.64 12.11 -23.96
C GLY A 202 -8.50 13.11 -23.84
N GLU A 203 -8.83 14.34 -23.41
CA GLU A 203 -7.85 15.42 -23.26
C GLU A 203 -7.06 15.24 -21.95
N PRO A 204 -5.73 15.06 -22.00
CA PRO A 204 -4.95 14.68 -20.82
C PRO A 204 -5.03 15.69 -19.67
N GLU A 205 -5.00 16.99 -19.94
CA GLU A 205 -5.13 18.01 -18.88
C GLU A 205 -6.48 17.94 -18.16
N ALA A 206 -7.57 17.82 -18.91
CA ALA A 206 -8.91 17.70 -18.33
C ALA A 206 -9.02 16.43 -17.48
N ARG A 207 -8.45 15.32 -17.95
CA ARG A 207 -8.47 14.02 -17.26
C ARG A 207 -7.63 14.03 -15.97
N TYR A 208 -6.51 14.75 -15.95
CA TYR A 208 -5.69 14.91 -14.74
C TYR A 208 -6.33 15.86 -13.73
N ARG A 209 -7.04 16.91 -14.17
CA ARG A 209 -7.84 17.78 -13.28
C ARG A 209 -9.01 17.02 -12.65
N GLU A 210 -9.68 16.17 -13.43
CA GLU A 210 -10.77 15.33 -12.94
C GLU A 210 -10.29 14.35 -11.85
N ASP A 211 -9.15 13.68 -12.05
CA ASP A 211 -8.54 12.76 -11.11
C ASP A 211 -7.01 12.79 -11.19
N PRO A 212 -6.34 13.56 -10.33
CA PRO A 212 -4.87 13.68 -10.35
C PRO A 212 -4.13 12.36 -10.07
N VAL A 213 -4.78 11.38 -9.41
CA VAL A 213 -4.20 10.05 -9.18
C VAL A 213 -3.89 9.33 -10.50
N ARG A 214 -4.53 9.71 -11.60
CA ARG A 214 -4.21 9.17 -12.94
C ARG A 214 -2.75 9.39 -13.32
N MET A 215 -2.11 10.47 -12.88
CA MET A 215 -0.68 10.71 -13.12
C MET A 215 0.20 9.62 -12.47
N LEU A 216 -0.12 9.19 -11.23
CA LEU A 216 0.56 8.07 -10.56
C LEU A 216 0.30 6.74 -11.27
N ARG A 217 -0.93 6.55 -11.76
CA ARG A 217 -1.31 5.37 -12.53
C ARG A 217 -0.56 5.29 -13.86
N VAL A 218 -0.38 6.42 -14.57
CA VAL A 218 0.46 6.51 -15.79
C VAL A 218 1.85 5.97 -15.51
N VAL A 219 2.51 6.48 -14.48
CA VAL A 219 3.85 6.05 -14.09
C VAL A 219 3.90 4.56 -13.75
N ARG A 220 2.96 4.10 -12.95
CA ARG A 220 2.89 2.69 -12.55
C ARG A 220 2.71 1.74 -13.73
N PHE A 221 1.78 2.05 -14.63
CA PHE A 221 1.53 1.20 -15.80
C PHE A 221 2.67 1.27 -16.82
N ALA A 222 3.26 2.45 -17.06
CA ALA A 222 4.43 2.58 -17.92
C ALA A 222 5.59 1.70 -17.44
N ALA A 223 5.90 1.76 -16.13
CA ALA A 223 6.96 0.96 -15.54
C ALA A 223 6.63 -0.54 -15.52
N LYS A 224 5.41 -0.92 -15.08
CA LYS A 224 4.97 -2.32 -14.98
C LYS A 224 4.95 -3.01 -16.33
N LEU A 225 4.40 -2.35 -17.36
CA LEU A 225 4.23 -2.92 -18.70
C LEU A 225 5.46 -2.69 -19.59
N LYS A 226 6.41 -1.85 -19.15
CA LYS A 226 7.55 -1.38 -19.95
C LYS A 226 7.10 -0.67 -21.23
N PHE A 227 6.04 0.11 -21.12
CA PHE A 227 5.47 0.91 -22.19
C PHE A 227 5.99 2.36 -22.11
N SER A 228 6.15 2.99 -23.25
CA SER A 228 6.41 4.43 -23.33
C SER A 228 5.11 5.21 -23.10
N ILE A 229 5.19 6.29 -22.34
CA ILE A 229 4.04 7.19 -22.18
C ILE A 229 3.91 7.99 -23.49
N ASP A 230 2.68 8.07 -24.01
CA ASP A 230 2.39 8.91 -25.18
C ASP A 230 2.77 10.38 -24.88
N PRO A 231 3.45 11.09 -25.78
CA PRO A 231 3.93 12.46 -25.52
C PRO A 231 2.83 13.44 -25.08
N ALA A 232 1.63 13.36 -25.65
CA ALA A 232 0.51 14.21 -25.26
C ALA A 232 0.05 13.89 -23.82
N SER A 233 0.11 12.62 -23.42
CA SER A 233 -0.23 12.18 -22.07
C SER A 233 0.85 12.52 -21.04
N SER A 234 2.14 12.60 -21.43
CA SER A 234 3.26 12.93 -20.53
C SER A 234 3.42 14.45 -20.33
N ALA A 235 3.23 15.25 -21.38
CA ALA A 235 3.55 16.68 -21.39
C ALA A 235 2.95 17.48 -20.20
N PRO A 236 1.66 17.29 -19.81
CA PRO A 236 1.07 18.09 -18.74
C PRO A 236 1.45 17.59 -17.34
N ILE A 237 2.01 16.38 -17.17
CA ILE A 237 2.20 15.74 -15.86
C ILE A 237 3.01 16.63 -14.92
N ARG A 238 4.16 17.14 -15.38
CA ARG A 238 5.07 17.95 -14.53
C ARG A 238 4.43 19.23 -14.03
N VAL A 239 3.66 19.90 -14.89
CA VAL A 239 2.98 21.15 -14.55
C VAL A 239 1.80 20.90 -13.61
N MET A 240 1.15 19.76 -13.75
CA MET A 240 -0.05 19.40 -12.99
C MET A 240 0.25 18.57 -11.72
N ALA A 241 1.51 18.19 -11.49
CA ALA A 241 1.92 17.41 -10.31
C ALA A 241 1.40 17.98 -8.98
N PRO A 242 1.37 19.33 -8.74
CA PRO A 242 0.83 19.91 -7.51
C PRO A 242 -0.64 19.59 -7.24
N LEU A 243 -1.42 19.22 -8.26
CA LEU A 243 -2.83 18.82 -8.06
C LEU A 243 -2.98 17.56 -7.19
N ILE A 244 -1.92 16.76 -7.04
CA ILE A 244 -1.94 15.57 -6.20
C ILE A 244 -2.11 15.92 -4.73
N ASP A 245 -1.65 17.09 -4.29
CA ASP A 245 -1.82 17.58 -2.92
C ASP A 245 -3.31 17.76 -2.55
N ASN A 246 -4.18 17.94 -3.54
CA ASN A 246 -5.64 18.05 -3.34
C ASN A 246 -6.35 16.67 -3.31
N VAL A 247 -5.62 15.57 -3.48
CA VAL A 247 -6.19 14.22 -3.42
C VAL A 247 -6.23 13.75 -1.96
N PRO A 248 -7.32 13.08 -1.51
CA PRO A 248 -7.32 12.48 -0.17
C PRO A 248 -6.09 11.57 0.05
N ALA A 249 -5.38 11.78 1.15
CA ALA A 249 -4.16 11.07 1.49
C ALA A 249 -4.31 9.53 1.41
N ALA A 250 -5.48 8.99 1.77
CA ALA A 250 -5.76 7.56 1.66
C ALA A 250 -5.70 7.04 0.21
N ARG A 251 -6.17 7.83 -0.78
CA ARG A 251 -6.12 7.43 -2.19
C ARG A 251 -4.70 7.48 -2.76
N VAL A 252 -3.93 8.50 -2.37
CA VAL A 252 -2.51 8.61 -2.72
C VAL A 252 -1.75 7.43 -2.13
N PHE A 253 -1.99 7.11 -0.86
CA PHE A 253 -1.40 5.98 -0.16
C PHE A 253 -1.69 4.64 -0.84
N ASP A 254 -2.96 4.39 -1.21
CA ASP A 254 -3.36 3.15 -1.90
C ASP A 254 -2.66 2.99 -3.25
N GLU A 255 -2.53 4.06 -4.03
CA GLU A 255 -1.86 4.00 -5.33
C GLU A 255 -0.33 3.86 -5.16
N MET A 256 0.26 4.51 -4.14
CA MET A 256 1.67 4.31 -3.79
C MET A 256 1.96 2.87 -3.35
N LEU A 257 1.10 2.24 -2.56
CA LEU A 257 1.22 0.83 -2.23
C LEU A 257 1.19 -0.06 -3.47
N LYS A 258 0.23 0.17 -4.39
CA LYS A 258 0.14 -0.58 -5.65
C LYS A 258 1.39 -0.40 -6.51
N LEU A 259 1.99 0.79 -6.51
CA LEU A 259 3.22 1.10 -7.23
C LEU A 259 4.41 0.34 -6.62
N LEU A 260 4.60 0.45 -5.30
CA LEU A 260 5.73 -0.14 -4.58
C LEU A 260 5.64 -1.67 -4.47
N MET A 261 4.44 -2.23 -4.53
CA MET A 261 4.20 -3.69 -4.46
C MET A 261 3.92 -4.31 -5.84
N SER A 262 4.23 -3.61 -6.92
CA SER A 262 3.95 -4.06 -8.29
C SER A 262 4.91 -5.13 -8.82
N GLY A 263 6.04 -5.41 -8.15
CA GLY A 263 7.17 -6.18 -8.68
C GLY A 263 8.05 -5.37 -9.65
N HIS A 264 7.82 -4.06 -9.72
CA HIS A 264 8.55 -3.09 -10.55
C HIS A 264 8.80 -1.78 -9.80
N ALA A 265 8.91 -1.83 -8.47
CA ALA A 265 8.99 -0.65 -7.61
C ALA A 265 10.14 0.29 -7.98
N LEU A 266 11.34 -0.27 -8.21
CA LEU A 266 12.49 0.53 -8.61
C LEU A 266 12.25 1.26 -9.94
N ALA A 267 11.69 0.57 -10.94
CA ALA A 267 11.36 1.18 -12.23
C ALA A 267 10.27 2.25 -12.10
N CYS A 268 9.28 2.02 -11.24
CA CYS A 268 8.24 2.99 -10.93
C CYS A 268 8.81 4.27 -10.31
N LEU A 269 9.75 4.13 -9.36
CA LEU A 269 10.42 5.28 -8.75
C LEU A 269 11.22 6.08 -9.78
N GLN A 270 11.98 5.41 -10.65
CA GLN A 270 12.72 6.06 -11.73
C GLN A 270 11.78 6.82 -12.68
N GLN A 271 10.61 6.24 -12.99
CA GLN A 271 9.61 6.91 -13.84
C GLN A 271 8.96 8.10 -13.13
N LEU A 272 8.66 8.01 -11.82
CA LEU A 272 8.18 9.15 -11.01
C LEU A 272 9.15 10.33 -11.09
N ARG A 273 10.46 10.07 -10.94
CA ARG A 273 11.50 11.11 -11.06
C ARG A 273 11.54 11.71 -12.46
N LYS A 274 11.50 10.87 -13.48
CA LYS A 274 11.51 11.32 -14.88
C LYS A 274 10.36 12.26 -15.20
N GLU A 275 9.17 11.96 -14.73
CA GLU A 275 7.96 12.77 -14.95
C GLU A 275 7.84 13.95 -13.97
N GLY A 276 8.73 14.08 -12.98
CA GLY A 276 8.69 15.18 -12.01
C GLY A 276 7.60 15.04 -10.93
N LEU A 277 7.11 13.82 -10.71
CA LEU A 277 6.06 13.50 -9.73
C LEU A 277 6.62 13.15 -8.33
N HIS A 278 7.93 13.24 -8.13
CA HIS A 278 8.56 12.89 -6.86
C HIS A 278 8.48 14.03 -5.83
N HIS A 279 8.45 15.29 -6.29
CA HIS A 279 8.38 16.46 -5.40
C HIS A 279 7.02 16.55 -4.68
N GLY A 280 7.04 16.60 -3.37
CA GLY A 280 5.85 16.77 -2.53
C GLY A 280 5.06 15.50 -2.23
N LEU A 281 5.08 14.48 -3.11
CA LEU A 281 4.36 13.22 -2.93
C LEU A 281 4.95 12.34 -1.84
N LEU A 282 6.27 12.28 -1.85
CA LEU A 282 7.07 11.62 -0.84
C LEU A 282 8.28 12.49 -0.58
N PRO A 283 8.19 13.50 0.30
CA PRO A 283 9.35 14.28 0.75
C PRO A 283 10.52 13.41 1.20
N LEU A 284 10.19 12.18 1.55
CA LEU A 284 11.06 11.06 1.84
C LEU A 284 11.98 10.63 0.71
N LEU A 285 11.46 10.57 -0.52
CA LEU A 285 12.24 10.07 -1.65
C LEU A 285 13.22 11.13 -2.15
N ASP A 286 12.89 12.39 -2.02
CA ASP A 286 13.78 13.47 -2.42
C ASP A 286 15.03 13.49 -1.54
N VAL A 287 14.85 13.43 -0.21
CA VAL A 287 15.97 13.44 0.75
C VAL A 287 16.80 12.15 0.69
N VAL A 288 16.13 11.00 0.57
CA VAL A 288 16.81 9.67 0.60
C VAL A 288 17.61 9.42 -0.67
N LEU A 289 17.11 9.89 -1.82
CA LEU A 289 17.78 9.68 -3.10
C LEU A 289 18.93 10.68 -3.35
N GLU A 290 19.05 11.73 -2.56
CA GLU A 290 20.16 12.68 -2.59
C GLU A 290 21.37 12.21 -1.78
N GLN A 291 21.19 11.26 -0.83
CA GLN A 291 22.28 10.75 -0.01
C GLN A 291 22.84 9.42 -0.56
N PRO A 292 24.16 9.28 -0.78
CA PRO A 292 24.76 8.08 -1.42
C PRO A 292 24.46 6.76 -0.71
N LEU A 293 24.45 6.74 0.63
CA LEU A 293 24.12 5.55 1.42
C LEU A 293 22.63 5.26 1.40
N GLY A 294 21.78 6.32 1.41
CA GLY A 294 20.34 6.23 1.32
C GLY A 294 19.88 5.65 -0.01
N GLU A 295 20.46 6.11 -1.11
CA GLU A 295 20.15 5.58 -2.45
C GLU A 295 20.46 4.08 -2.55
N LYS A 296 21.61 3.62 -2.04
CA LYS A 296 21.99 2.21 -2.07
C LYS A 296 21.05 1.35 -1.23
N PHE A 297 20.76 1.77 0.01
CA PHE A 297 19.87 1.05 0.92
C PHE A 297 18.46 0.90 0.35
N VAL A 298 17.85 2.00 -0.12
CA VAL A 298 16.51 2.00 -0.70
C VAL A 298 16.46 1.19 -1.99
N SER A 299 17.47 1.32 -2.86
CA SER A 299 17.53 0.55 -4.10
C SER A 299 17.63 -0.96 -3.84
N LEU A 300 18.38 -1.40 -2.82
CA LEU A 300 18.45 -2.79 -2.39
C LEU A 300 17.10 -3.27 -1.83
N ALA A 301 16.46 -2.48 -0.97
CA ALA A 301 15.16 -2.81 -0.39
C ALA A 301 14.08 -3.00 -1.46
N LEU A 302 14.04 -2.09 -2.45
CA LEU A 302 13.10 -2.17 -3.57
C LEU A 302 13.41 -3.34 -4.51
N ALA A 303 14.68 -3.59 -4.81
CA ALA A 303 15.09 -4.73 -5.64
C ALA A 303 14.71 -6.07 -4.99
N ASN A 304 14.94 -6.21 -3.68
CA ASN A 304 14.53 -7.38 -2.92
C ASN A 304 13.00 -7.53 -2.88
N THR A 305 12.27 -6.41 -2.74
CA THR A 305 10.81 -6.40 -2.81
C THR A 305 10.31 -6.88 -4.18
N ASP A 306 10.87 -6.35 -5.27
CA ASP A 306 10.51 -6.74 -6.63
C ASP A 306 10.80 -8.24 -6.90
N ALA A 307 11.91 -8.76 -6.40
CA ALA A 307 12.24 -10.19 -6.51
C ALA A 307 11.21 -11.06 -5.77
N ARG A 308 10.85 -10.70 -4.52
CA ARG A 308 9.84 -11.43 -3.73
C ARG A 308 8.47 -11.44 -4.40
N VAL A 309 8.03 -10.30 -4.96
CA VAL A 309 6.75 -10.22 -5.68
C VAL A 309 6.75 -11.12 -6.91
N LYS A 310 7.84 -11.14 -7.68
CA LYS A 310 8.00 -12.02 -8.86
C LYS A 310 7.99 -13.51 -8.50
N GLU A 311 8.51 -13.85 -7.33
CA GLU A 311 8.48 -15.21 -6.78
C GLU A 311 7.13 -15.58 -6.13
N GLY A 312 6.13 -14.70 -6.17
CA GLY A 312 4.82 -14.90 -5.51
C GLY A 312 4.86 -14.85 -3.99
N LYS A 313 5.94 -14.38 -3.38
CA LYS A 313 6.10 -14.25 -1.95
C LYS A 313 5.43 -12.98 -1.42
N GLY A 314 4.83 -13.06 -0.23
CA GLY A 314 4.22 -11.92 0.43
C GLY A 314 5.24 -10.81 0.75
N VAL A 315 4.83 -9.56 0.60
CA VAL A 315 5.59 -8.35 0.96
C VAL A 315 4.84 -7.60 2.06
N SER A 316 5.57 -7.14 3.07
CA SER A 316 5.00 -6.34 4.15
C SER A 316 5.07 -4.85 3.82
N PRO A 317 3.93 -4.13 3.76
CA PRO A 317 3.94 -2.67 3.64
C PRO A 317 4.76 -1.99 4.75
N GLY A 318 4.66 -2.49 5.99
CA GLY A 318 5.44 -1.96 7.13
C GLY A 318 6.95 -2.06 6.91
N PHE A 319 7.44 -3.19 6.37
CA PHE A 319 8.86 -3.33 6.03
C PHE A 319 9.31 -2.35 4.95
N LEU A 320 8.48 -2.21 3.92
CA LEU A 320 8.77 -1.34 2.79
C LEU A 320 8.86 0.13 3.22
N PHE A 321 7.86 0.62 3.97
CA PHE A 321 7.88 1.98 4.50
C PHE A 321 8.96 2.19 5.56
N ALA A 322 9.24 1.18 6.41
CA ALA A 322 10.37 1.25 7.34
C ALA A 322 11.70 1.43 6.58
N SER A 323 11.86 0.76 5.44
CA SER A 323 13.06 0.90 4.62
C SER A 323 13.14 2.27 3.93
N LEU A 324 12.03 2.77 3.42
CA LEU A 324 11.99 4.09 2.77
C LEU A 324 12.27 5.24 3.75
N LEU A 325 11.84 5.11 5.02
CA LEU A 325 11.95 6.14 6.05
C LEU A 325 13.22 6.04 6.89
N TRP A 326 14.00 4.98 6.74
CA TRP A 326 15.10 4.67 7.64
C TRP A 326 16.13 5.79 7.78
N HIS A 327 16.51 6.44 6.69
CA HIS A 327 17.56 7.46 6.74
C HIS A 327 17.15 8.71 7.51
N GLN A 328 15.88 9.09 7.44
CA GLN A 328 15.34 10.19 8.25
C GLN A 328 15.32 9.83 9.74
N VAL A 329 14.91 8.58 10.04
CA VAL A 329 14.98 8.06 11.42
C VAL A 329 16.42 8.02 11.91
N LEU A 330 17.36 7.55 11.09
CA LEU A 330 18.77 7.45 11.44
C LEU A 330 19.41 8.82 11.69
N GLU A 331 19.10 9.82 10.88
CA GLU A 331 19.56 11.20 11.04
C GLU A 331 19.05 11.80 12.37
N LYS A 332 17.74 11.73 12.60
CA LYS A 332 17.14 12.20 13.86
C LYS A 332 17.64 11.43 15.07
N TRP A 333 17.79 10.11 14.95
CA TRP A 333 18.32 9.27 16.00
C TRP A 333 19.73 9.71 16.43
N ARG A 334 20.61 9.96 15.46
CA ARG A 334 21.96 10.50 15.72
C ARG A 334 21.91 11.90 16.34
N ALA A 335 21.01 12.76 15.92
CA ALA A 335 20.82 14.08 16.48
C ALA A 335 20.39 14.03 17.95
N TYR A 336 19.40 13.18 18.32
CA TYR A 336 19.00 12.99 19.70
C TYR A 336 20.11 12.40 20.57
N GLN A 337 20.88 11.44 20.05
CA GLN A 337 22.05 10.92 20.77
C GLN A 337 23.12 12.00 21.00
N ALA A 338 23.39 12.85 20.02
CA ALA A 338 24.31 13.97 20.13
C ALA A 338 23.83 15.02 21.15
N ALA A 339 22.51 15.15 21.32
CA ALA A 339 21.88 15.99 22.35
C ALA A 339 21.90 15.36 23.77
N GLY A 340 22.40 14.12 23.90
CA GLY A 340 22.59 13.46 25.20
C GLY A 340 21.55 12.39 25.54
N GLU A 341 20.60 12.10 24.64
CA GLU A 341 19.62 11.05 24.85
C GLU A 341 20.26 9.64 24.75
N TYR A 342 19.73 8.70 25.54
CA TYR A 342 20.16 7.31 25.48
C TYR A 342 19.71 6.67 24.15
N PRO A 343 20.47 5.68 23.60
CA PRO A 343 20.24 5.14 22.27
C PRO A 343 18.82 4.65 21.98
N ILE A 344 18.18 3.96 22.94
CA ILE A 344 16.83 3.41 22.73
C ILE A 344 15.76 4.50 22.82
N PRO A 345 15.69 5.36 23.87
CA PRO A 345 14.80 6.52 23.89
C PRO A 345 14.97 7.44 22.68
N ALA A 346 16.22 7.77 22.30
CA ALA A 346 16.52 8.58 21.12
C ALA A 346 15.92 8.01 19.83
N LEU A 347 15.97 6.67 19.67
CA LEU A 347 15.38 6.02 18.50
C LEU A 347 13.85 6.10 18.52
N HIS A 348 13.20 5.97 19.67
CA HIS A 348 11.76 6.11 19.78
C HIS A 348 11.31 7.54 19.43
N LEU A 349 11.98 8.56 19.97
CA LEU A 349 11.71 9.96 19.62
C LEU A 349 11.88 10.21 18.13
N ALA A 350 12.98 9.73 17.54
CA ALA A 350 13.23 9.87 16.11
C ALA A 350 12.16 9.18 15.25
N ALA A 351 11.72 7.99 15.67
CA ALA A 351 10.67 7.24 14.96
C ALA A 351 9.32 7.96 15.04
N ASP A 352 8.96 8.49 16.21
CA ASP A 352 7.71 9.21 16.38
C ASP A 352 7.70 10.51 15.57
N ASP A 353 8.75 11.31 15.63
CA ASP A 353 8.88 12.52 14.80
C ASP A 353 8.73 12.27 13.30
N VAL A 354 9.35 11.18 12.81
CA VAL A 354 9.28 10.84 11.38
C VAL A 354 7.89 10.36 11.02
N LEU A 355 7.25 9.52 11.85
CA LEU A 355 5.90 9.01 11.61
C LEU A 355 4.85 10.11 11.68
N ASP A 356 4.96 11.04 12.62
CA ASP A 356 4.04 12.16 12.78
C ASP A 356 4.10 13.08 11.55
N ALA A 357 5.31 13.40 11.06
CA ALA A 357 5.49 14.18 9.85
C ALA A 357 4.89 13.52 8.58
N GLN A 358 4.74 12.19 8.59
CA GLN A 358 4.14 11.44 7.46
C GLN A 358 2.64 11.24 7.59
N THR A 359 2.09 11.25 8.80
CA THR A 359 0.67 10.94 9.05
C THR A 359 -0.25 11.92 8.31
N ASP A 360 0.12 13.19 8.25
CA ASP A 360 -0.65 14.23 7.56
C ASP A 360 -0.68 14.03 6.03
N LYS A 361 0.38 13.45 5.47
CA LYS A 361 0.53 13.32 4.00
C LYS A 361 0.13 11.97 3.45
N LEU A 362 0.32 10.87 4.20
CA LEU A 362 0.18 9.51 3.67
C LEU A 362 -0.93 8.69 4.33
N ALA A 363 -1.68 9.21 5.30
CA ALA A 363 -2.72 8.46 6.03
C ALA A 363 -2.25 7.04 6.45
N LEU A 364 -1.03 6.96 7.01
CA LEU A 364 -0.43 5.70 7.44
C LEU A 364 -1.33 4.98 8.44
N GLN A 365 -1.73 3.75 8.12
CA GLN A 365 -2.54 2.94 9.02
C GLN A 365 -1.74 2.61 10.29
N ARG A 366 -2.37 2.66 11.47
CA ARG A 366 -1.76 2.38 12.78
C ARG A 366 -0.98 1.07 12.81
N LYS A 367 -1.49 0.02 12.15
CA LYS A 367 -0.83 -1.28 12.05
C LYS A 367 0.51 -1.18 11.31
N ILE A 368 0.56 -0.45 10.21
CA ILE A 368 1.78 -0.25 9.41
C ILE A 368 2.82 0.53 10.23
N ALA A 369 2.40 1.61 10.90
CA ALA A 369 3.27 2.40 11.77
C ALA A 369 3.83 1.57 12.95
N SER A 370 3.01 0.68 13.55
CA SER A 370 3.47 -0.24 14.58
C SER A 370 4.52 -1.23 14.06
N ASP A 371 4.27 -1.83 12.87
CA ASP A 371 5.21 -2.75 12.24
C ASP A 371 6.56 -2.07 11.95
N MET A 372 6.54 -0.80 11.54
CA MET A 372 7.75 0.00 11.30
C MET A 372 8.53 0.26 12.59
N ARG A 373 7.84 0.71 13.67
CA ARG A 373 8.46 0.90 14.98
C ARG A 373 9.13 -0.37 15.50
N ASP A 374 8.48 -1.52 15.37
CA ASP A 374 9.03 -2.82 15.78
C ASP A 374 10.32 -3.16 15.03
N ILE A 375 10.35 -2.94 13.71
CA ILE A 375 11.53 -3.19 12.88
C ILE A 375 12.70 -2.29 13.29
N TRP A 376 12.45 -0.99 13.48
CA TRP A 376 13.47 -0.03 13.88
C TRP A 376 13.97 -0.28 15.31
N ALA A 377 13.06 -0.56 16.25
CA ALA A 377 13.42 -0.83 17.64
C ALA A 377 14.28 -2.08 17.85
N MET A 378 14.26 -3.01 16.90
CA MET A 378 15.16 -4.18 16.92
C MET A 378 16.59 -3.84 16.51
N GLN A 379 16.82 -2.78 15.72
CA GLN A 379 18.13 -2.50 15.15
C GLN A 379 19.25 -2.34 16.20
N PRO A 380 19.13 -1.52 17.25
CA PRO A 380 20.15 -1.43 18.28
C PRO A 380 20.28 -2.71 19.13
N ARG A 381 19.27 -3.59 19.11
CA ARG A 381 19.33 -4.87 19.84
C ARG A 381 20.19 -5.89 19.13
N PHE A 382 20.32 -5.84 17.81
CA PHE A 382 21.20 -6.72 17.04
C PHE A 382 22.68 -6.48 17.34
N GLU A 383 23.06 -5.28 17.79
CA GLU A 383 24.44 -4.98 18.20
C GLU A 383 24.84 -5.67 19.50
N ARG A 384 23.86 -6.12 20.32
CA ARG A 384 24.10 -6.76 21.62
C ARG A 384 24.22 -8.28 21.47
N ARG A 385 25.40 -8.77 21.09
CA ARG A 385 25.71 -10.19 20.85
C ARG A 385 26.16 -10.96 22.09
N VAL A 386 25.73 -10.58 23.32
CA VAL A 386 26.23 -11.16 24.57
C VAL A 386 25.11 -11.63 25.49
N GLY A 387 25.37 -12.70 26.23
CA GLY A 387 24.48 -13.24 27.25
C GLY A 387 23.12 -13.71 26.69
N LYS A 388 22.02 -13.37 27.38
CA LYS A 388 20.66 -13.76 27.00
C LYS A 388 20.00 -12.84 25.97
N ALA A 389 20.65 -11.73 25.58
CA ALA A 389 20.07 -10.74 24.68
C ALA A 389 19.71 -11.31 23.28
N PRO A 390 20.58 -12.10 22.61
CA PRO A 390 20.27 -12.69 21.32
C PRO A 390 19.11 -13.69 21.39
N TYR A 391 19.02 -14.52 22.45
CA TYR A 391 17.91 -15.48 22.62
C TYR A 391 16.56 -14.77 22.75
N LYS A 392 16.49 -13.68 23.51
CA LYS A 392 15.26 -12.86 23.62
C LYS A 392 14.82 -12.28 22.29
N LEU A 393 15.77 -12.00 21.40
CA LEU A 393 15.46 -11.46 20.08
C LEU A 393 14.94 -12.54 19.14
N LEU A 394 15.38 -13.82 19.31
CA LEU A 394 14.83 -14.97 18.55
C LEU A 394 13.33 -15.18 18.79
N GLU A 395 12.82 -14.85 19.98
CA GLU A 395 11.42 -15.00 20.34
C GLU A 395 10.53 -13.88 19.76
N HIS A 396 11.12 -12.86 19.15
CA HIS A 396 10.37 -11.69 18.67
C HIS A 396 9.56 -12.02 17.43
N LEU A 397 8.26 -11.73 17.44
CA LEU A 397 7.33 -12.02 16.35
C LEU A 397 7.76 -11.44 14.99
N ARG A 398 8.47 -10.30 15.01
CA ARG A 398 8.96 -9.60 13.83
C ARG A 398 10.44 -9.86 13.54
N LEU A 399 11.06 -10.86 14.17
CA LEU A 399 12.49 -11.14 14.01
C LEU A 399 12.89 -11.21 12.55
N ARG A 400 12.14 -11.95 11.72
CA ARG A 400 12.48 -12.11 10.30
C ARG A 400 12.57 -10.77 9.58
N ALA A 401 11.57 -9.88 9.78
CA ALA A 401 11.59 -8.56 9.16
C ALA A 401 12.72 -7.68 9.70
N GLY A 402 12.96 -7.70 11.02
CA GLY A 402 14.07 -6.97 11.64
C GLY A 402 15.43 -7.44 11.16
N PHE A 403 15.60 -8.75 10.96
CA PHE A 403 16.84 -9.35 10.46
C PHE A 403 17.06 -9.06 8.97
N ASP A 404 16.03 -9.19 8.12
CA ASP A 404 16.12 -8.82 6.70
C ASP A 404 16.48 -7.32 6.57
N PHE A 405 15.99 -6.47 7.48
CA PHE A 405 16.36 -5.05 7.54
C PHE A 405 17.83 -4.84 7.97
N LEU A 406 18.32 -5.58 8.97
CA LEU A 406 19.73 -5.58 9.37
C LEU A 406 20.63 -5.96 8.19
N LEU A 407 20.28 -7.01 7.44
CA LEU A 407 21.05 -7.42 6.27
C LEU A 407 21.12 -6.31 5.21
N LEU A 408 20.03 -5.54 5.00
CA LEU A 408 20.06 -4.39 4.11
C LEU A 408 21.04 -3.30 4.61
N ARG A 409 21.11 -3.04 5.92
CA ARG A 409 22.04 -2.09 6.51
C ARG A 409 23.50 -2.53 6.30
N CYS A 410 23.79 -3.83 6.47
CA CYS A 410 25.11 -4.39 6.19
C CYS A 410 25.45 -4.31 4.69
N GLN A 411 24.53 -4.73 3.80
CA GLN A 411 24.75 -4.71 2.35
C GLN A 411 24.91 -3.30 1.77
N SER A 412 24.26 -2.31 2.38
CA SER A 412 24.42 -0.90 1.98
C SER A 412 25.75 -0.30 2.42
N GLY A 413 26.43 -0.92 3.39
CA GLY A 413 27.67 -0.43 3.98
C GLY A 413 27.44 0.51 5.17
N GLU A 414 26.25 0.54 5.73
CA GLU A 414 25.94 1.28 6.96
C GLU A 414 26.50 0.58 8.21
N LEU A 415 26.48 -0.74 8.21
CA LEU A 415 27.04 -1.61 9.26
C LEU A 415 28.01 -2.63 8.65
N ASP A 416 28.90 -3.17 9.48
CA ASP A 416 29.83 -4.22 9.08
C ASP A 416 29.08 -5.49 8.68
N ALA A 417 29.56 -6.15 7.62
CA ALA A 417 28.99 -7.40 7.12
C ALA A 417 29.04 -8.52 8.17
N GLU A 418 30.11 -8.55 9.01
CA GLU A 418 30.28 -9.50 10.11
C GLU A 418 29.07 -9.58 11.04
N LEU A 419 28.40 -8.45 11.29
CA LEU A 419 27.21 -8.43 12.14
C LEU A 419 26.06 -9.21 11.51
N GLY A 420 25.84 -9.07 10.21
CA GLY A 420 24.84 -9.82 9.46
C GLY A 420 25.15 -11.32 9.43
N GLU A 421 26.39 -11.69 9.12
CA GLU A 421 26.88 -13.08 9.08
C GLU A 421 26.75 -13.76 10.45
N TRP A 422 27.09 -13.05 11.53
CA TRP A 422 26.94 -13.56 12.89
C TRP A 422 25.47 -13.89 13.20
N TRP A 423 24.56 -13.00 12.85
CA TRP A 423 23.14 -13.22 13.10
C TRP A 423 22.54 -14.31 12.20
N GLU A 424 23.01 -14.43 10.97
CA GLU A 424 22.61 -15.52 10.07
C GLU A 424 22.99 -16.88 10.66
N ALA A 425 24.24 -17.02 11.11
CA ALA A 425 24.72 -18.22 11.79
C ALA A 425 23.96 -18.47 13.11
N PHE A 426 23.69 -17.42 13.89
CA PHE A 426 22.98 -17.55 15.16
C PHE A 426 21.51 -17.98 14.98
N ILE A 427 20.82 -17.48 13.96
CA ILE A 427 19.42 -17.85 13.66
C ILE A 427 19.36 -19.30 13.17
N ALA A 428 20.27 -19.69 12.27
CA ALA A 428 20.32 -21.05 11.70
C ALA A 428 20.84 -22.11 12.67
N GLY A 429 21.70 -21.73 13.63
CA GLY A 429 22.42 -22.63 14.52
C GLY A 429 21.56 -23.31 15.56
N ASN A 430 22.05 -24.45 16.07
CA ASN A 430 21.52 -25.17 17.22
C ASN A 430 22.00 -24.57 18.56
N GLY A 431 21.62 -25.15 19.70
CA GLY A 431 21.95 -24.63 21.03
C GLY A 431 23.46 -24.47 21.27
N ALA A 432 24.26 -25.50 20.91
CA ALA A 432 25.71 -25.51 21.12
C ALA A 432 26.43 -24.48 20.22
N GLU A 433 26.03 -24.39 18.95
CA GLU A 433 26.56 -23.42 17.99
C GLU A 433 26.27 -21.98 18.42
N ARG A 434 25.09 -21.72 18.97
CA ARG A 434 24.71 -20.40 19.52
C ARG A 434 25.54 -20.01 20.73
N GLU A 435 25.81 -20.98 21.64
CA GLU A 435 26.67 -20.76 22.80
C GLU A 435 28.11 -20.46 22.37
N GLU A 436 28.63 -21.17 21.38
CA GLU A 436 29.96 -20.92 20.82
C GLU A 436 30.04 -19.52 20.17
N LEU A 437 29.03 -19.13 19.39
CA LEU A 437 28.97 -17.79 18.78
C LEU A 437 28.94 -16.66 19.83
N ILE A 438 28.24 -16.87 20.95
CA ILE A 438 28.20 -15.90 22.06
C ILE A 438 29.54 -15.86 22.81
N ALA A 439 30.24 -17.01 22.95
CA ALA A 439 31.53 -17.09 23.63
C ALA A 439 32.67 -16.46 22.81
N ARG A 440 32.57 -16.45 21.49
CA ARG A 440 33.53 -15.76 20.63
C ARG A 440 33.45 -14.26 20.87
N LYS A 441 34.48 -13.65 21.44
CA LYS A 441 34.55 -12.18 21.56
C LYS A 441 34.54 -11.58 20.15
N PRO A 442 33.75 -10.50 19.92
CA PRO A 442 33.91 -9.73 18.67
C PRO A 442 35.36 -9.29 18.57
N ALA A 443 35.98 -9.45 17.41
CA ALA A 443 37.27 -8.85 17.14
C ALA A 443 37.17 -7.34 17.43
N ASP A 444 38.04 -6.79 18.27
CA ASP A 444 38.03 -5.39 18.67
C ASP A 444 38.14 -4.50 17.43
N THR A 445 37.05 -4.08 16.87
CA THR A 445 37.01 -2.92 16.00
C THR A 445 37.15 -1.71 16.91
N ALA A 446 38.38 -1.18 16.96
CA ALA A 446 38.74 0.02 17.71
C ALA A 446 37.79 1.17 17.30
N SER A 447 36.79 1.43 18.11
CA SER A 447 35.98 2.62 18.02
C SER A 447 36.77 3.81 18.53
N ALA A 448 37.11 4.70 17.64
CA ALA A 448 37.50 6.06 17.99
C ALA A 448 36.32 6.75 18.67
N GLY A 449 36.44 7.04 19.97
CA GLY A 449 35.45 7.85 20.68
C GLY A 449 35.22 7.47 22.12
N ALA A 450 36.23 7.21 22.93
CA ALA A 450 36.09 7.11 24.38
C ALA A 450 36.83 8.25 25.07
N GLY A 451 36.08 9.23 25.54
CA GLY A 451 36.57 10.23 26.51
C GLY A 451 37.01 9.58 27.83
N PRO A 452 37.89 10.22 28.62
CA PRO A 452 38.61 9.59 29.70
C PRO A 452 37.72 9.23 30.90
N LYS A 453 37.63 7.94 31.19
CA LYS A 453 36.98 7.42 32.41
C LYS A 453 37.73 7.82 33.64
N LYS A 454 37.18 8.67 34.52
CA LYS A 454 37.69 8.94 35.85
C LYS A 454 37.73 7.65 36.69
N ARG A 455 38.94 7.19 37.01
CA ARG A 455 39.21 6.08 37.93
C ARG A 455 38.78 6.47 39.34
N LYS A 456 37.74 5.84 39.87
CA LYS A 456 37.42 5.83 41.30
C LYS A 456 38.38 4.86 42.01
N ARG A 457 39.26 5.42 42.83
CA ARG A 457 40.19 4.70 43.75
C ARG A 457 39.38 3.84 44.73
N ARG A 458 39.69 2.56 44.71
CA ARG A 458 39.28 1.58 45.70
C ARG A 458 40.24 1.71 46.91
N GLY A 459 39.78 2.21 48.07
CA GLY A 459 40.45 2.11 49.34
C GLY A 459 39.79 1.02 50.18
N GLY A 460 40.55 -0.04 50.45
CA GLY A 460 40.13 -1.07 51.37
C GLY A 460 40.58 -0.76 52.79
N ARG A 461 39.80 -1.17 53.79
CA ARG A 461 40.31 -1.76 55.07
C ARG A 461 39.13 -2.21 55.93
N SER A 462 39.07 -3.41 56.12
CA SER A 462 39.07 -4.36 57.23
C SER A 462 38.54 -3.91 58.61
N ARG A 463 37.56 -4.69 59.07
CA ARG A 463 37.35 -5.35 60.35
C ARG A 463 37.37 -4.51 61.67
N SER A 464 36.28 -4.51 62.44
CA SER A 464 36.23 -5.27 63.71
C SER A 464 34.84 -5.09 64.39
N LYS A 465 34.48 -6.14 65.10
CA LYS A 465 33.33 -6.33 65.99
C LYS A 465 33.42 -5.41 67.20
N SER A 466 32.28 -4.95 67.72
CA SER A 466 31.86 -5.27 69.11
C SER A 466 30.55 -4.57 69.44
N ALA A 467 29.86 -5.21 70.34
CA ALA A 467 28.53 -5.03 70.85
C ALA A 467 28.40 -3.90 71.87
N SER A 468 27.16 -3.64 72.21
CA SER A 468 26.53 -3.18 73.46
C SER A 468 26.06 -1.76 73.49
N ASP A 469 24.82 -1.66 73.63
CA ASP A 469 23.94 -1.28 74.71
C ASP A 469 23.67 0.19 74.92
N SER A 470 22.38 0.40 75.02
CA SER A 470 21.58 1.24 75.91
C SER A 470 21.50 2.76 75.76
N ALA A 471 20.26 3.09 75.54
CA ALA A 471 19.44 4.00 76.40
C ALA A 471 19.47 5.50 76.11
N ASP A 472 18.27 5.91 75.91
CA ASP A 472 17.55 7.07 76.40
C ASP A 472 17.84 8.49 75.88
N ASN A 473 16.77 8.99 75.44
CA ASN A 473 15.97 10.13 75.87
C ASN A 473 16.05 11.45 75.11
N ASP A 474 14.88 11.79 74.68
CA ASP A 474 14.13 13.04 74.86
C ASP A 474 14.38 14.25 73.95
N GLY A 475 13.24 14.72 73.45
CA GLY A 475 12.96 16.16 73.41
C GLY A 475 12.70 16.80 72.07
N GLY A 476 11.42 16.84 71.68
CA GLY A 476 10.69 18.04 71.28
C GLY A 476 11.04 18.68 69.93
N ASP A 477 10.22 18.86 69.06
CA ASP A 477 9.11 19.76 68.92
C ASP A 477 8.58 19.86 67.48
N ASP A 478 7.33 19.98 67.41
CA ASP A 478 6.44 20.19 66.26
C ASP A 478 6.88 21.27 65.26
N GLN A 479 6.63 21.04 64.01
CA GLN A 479 5.75 21.91 63.21
C GLN A 479 5.31 21.26 61.86
N GLN A 480 4.02 20.96 61.82
CA GLN A 480 3.21 20.68 60.68
C GLN A 480 3.17 21.91 59.77
N VAL A 481 3.33 21.66 58.45
CA VAL A 481 2.67 22.48 57.42
C VAL A 481 2.07 21.56 56.36
N ALA A 482 0.76 21.63 56.24
CA ALA A 482 -0.09 20.91 55.31
C ALA A 482 0.01 21.44 53.87
N PRO A 483 -0.41 20.63 52.86
CA PRO A 483 -0.31 21.02 51.46
C PRO A 483 -1.52 21.84 50.98
N ALA A 484 -1.26 22.79 50.10
CA ALA A 484 -2.27 23.60 49.43
C ALA A 484 -2.84 22.86 48.20
N GLU A 485 -4.14 22.74 48.19
CA GLU A 485 -5.00 22.40 47.04
C GLU A 485 -4.86 23.46 45.94
N VAL A 486 -4.77 23.04 44.70
CA VAL A 486 -5.07 23.89 43.54
C VAL A 486 -6.18 23.23 42.70
N ALA A 487 -7.23 23.98 42.59
CA ALA A 487 -8.51 23.65 42.03
C ALA A 487 -8.51 23.43 40.50
N ASP A 488 -9.33 22.51 40.16
CA ASP A 488 -9.91 22.15 38.87
C ASP A 488 -10.63 23.35 38.19
N ALA A 489 -10.38 23.58 36.90
CA ALA A 489 -11.16 24.50 36.08
C ALA A 489 -11.48 23.86 34.73
N ALA A 490 -12.71 23.33 34.61
CA ALA A 490 -13.34 22.89 33.39
C ALA A 490 -13.78 24.09 32.51
N PRO A 491 -13.74 24.01 31.19
CA PRO A 491 -14.29 25.06 30.33
C PRO A 491 -15.79 24.87 30.01
N LYS A 492 -16.47 25.98 30.08
CA LYS A 492 -17.91 26.19 29.91
C LYS A 492 -18.40 25.89 28.49
N LYS A 493 -19.55 25.21 28.43
CA LYS A 493 -20.43 25.09 27.26
C LYS A 493 -21.07 26.45 26.96
N LEU A 494 -21.07 26.84 25.68
CA LEU A 494 -21.90 27.93 25.15
C LEU A 494 -23.18 27.35 24.55
N ALA A 495 -24.30 27.80 25.08
CA ALA A 495 -25.65 27.46 24.61
C ALA A 495 -26.12 28.49 23.60
N THR A 496 -26.79 28.05 22.54
CA THR A 496 -27.80 28.84 21.83
C THR A 496 -28.98 27.95 21.47
N ALA A 497 -30.15 28.35 21.92
CA ALA A 497 -31.48 27.85 21.59
C ALA A 497 -32.19 28.92 20.72
N PRO A 498 -33.51 28.77 20.39
CA PRO A 498 -34.17 27.85 19.47
C PRO A 498 -35.11 28.58 18.49
N ALA A 499 -35.75 27.86 17.57
CA ALA A 499 -37.06 28.23 16.98
C ALA A 499 -37.67 26.96 16.40
N GLU A 500 -38.76 26.46 16.98
CA GLU A 500 -40.21 26.46 16.61
C GLU A 500 -40.50 25.85 15.21
N ALA A 501 -41.47 25.03 14.94
CA ALA A 501 -42.61 24.32 15.60
C ALA A 501 -43.27 23.46 14.51
N GLY A 502 -44.04 22.44 14.92
CA GLY A 502 -45.05 21.79 14.04
C GLY A 502 -45.05 20.26 14.20
N SER A 503 -45.74 19.79 15.14
CA SER A 503 -46.88 18.88 15.39
C SER A 503 -47.15 17.77 14.36
N ASP A 504 -47.29 16.60 14.87
CA ASP A 504 -48.26 15.50 14.96
C ASP A 504 -47.61 14.15 14.77
N GLY A 505 -47.61 13.23 15.65
CA GLY A 505 -48.69 12.51 16.28
C GLY A 505 -48.67 11.06 15.79
N SER A 506 -48.25 10.13 16.64
CA SER A 506 -48.84 8.82 16.81
C SER A 506 -47.86 7.77 17.34
N SER A 507 -48.25 7.28 18.48
CA SER A 507 -47.80 6.18 19.30
C SER A 507 -47.69 4.83 18.58
N ALA A 508 -46.67 3.99 18.97
CA ALA A 508 -46.85 2.61 19.43
C ALA A 508 -45.52 1.92 19.79
N GLU A 509 -45.42 1.60 21.04
CA GLU A 509 -45.00 0.36 21.72
C GLU A 509 -43.81 -0.44 21.22
N ALA A 510 -42.82 -0.56 22.13
CA ALA A 510 -41.79 -1.60 22.18
C ALA A 510 -42.31 -2.86 22.91
N PRO A 511 -41.78 -4.04 22.65
CA PRO A 511 -41.76 -5.08 23.68
C PRO A 511 -40.39 -5.63 24.02
N LYS A 512 -40.31 -5.95 25.29
CA LYS A 512 -39.27 -6.37 26.19
C LYS A 512 -38.57 -7.67 25.83
N ARG A 513 -37.28 -7.70 26.18
CA ARG A 513 -36.43 -8.87 26.37
C ARG A 513 -37.07 -9.97 27.22
N ARG A 514 -36.89 -11.24 26.81
CA ARG A 514 -37.03 -12.41 27.68
C ARG A 514 -35.87 -13.37 27.50
N ARG A 515 -35.07 -13.48 28.56
CA ARG A 515 -34.12 -14.56 28.85
C ARG A 515 -34.91 -15.85 29.12
N ARG A 516 -34.45 -17.02 28.61
CA ARG A 516 -34.68 -18.29 29.27
C ARG A 516 -33.56 -19.28 29.11
N ARG A 517 -33.23 -19.89 30.23
CA ARG A 517 -32.19 -20.83 30.58
C ARG A 517 -32.40 -22.23 30.01
N SER A 518 -31.26 -22.93 29.91
CA SER A 518 -30.94 -24.36 29.83
C SER A 518 -31.94 -25.32 30.47
N ARG A 519 -32.08 -26.52 29.87
CA ARG A 519 -31.98 -27.81 30.60
C ARG A 519 -31.78 -29.00 29.67
N THR A 520 -30.86 -29.83 30.09
CA THR A 520 -30.44 -31.20 29.74
C THR A 520 -31.54 -32.25 29.85
N SER A 521 -31.49 -33.34 29.03
CA SER A 521 -31.41 -34.75 29.43
C SER A 521 -31.88 -35.67 28.27
N THR A 522 -31.02 -36.55 27.83
CA THR A 522 -30.89 -37.99 28.00
C THR A 522 -31.90 -38.92 27.29
N ALA A 523 -31.33 -39.81 26.47
CA ALA A 523 -31.49 -41.24 26.34
C ALA A 523 -32.70 -41.86 25.62
N GLY A 524 -32.39 -42.80 24.74
CA GLY A 524 -33.25 -43.95 24.46
C GLY A 524 -33.16 -44.48 23.03
N ALA A 525 -32.28 -45.45 22.84
CA ALA A 525 -32.43 -46.76 22.20
C ALA A 525 -33.24 -46.94 20.90
N GLY A 526 -32.59 -47.56 19.90
CA GLY A 526 -33.16 -48.19 18.71
C GLY A 526 -34.06 -49.40 19.00
N PRO A 527 -34.26 -50.37 18.11
CA PRO A 527 -33.64 -50.71 16.83
C PRO A 527 -34.58 -51.16 15.68
N ASP A 528 -33.99 -51.63 14.58
CA ASP A 528 -34.41 -52.68 13.61
C ASP A 528 -35.42 -52.37 12.50
N ALA A 529 -35.02 -52.54 11.29
CA ALA A 529 -35.25 -53.61 10.32
C ALA A 529 -35.26 -53.09 8.86
N ALA A 530 -34.36 -53.61 8.08
CA ALA A 530 -34.51 -53.76 6.63
C ALA A 530 -35.40 -55.01 6.41
N PRO A 531 -35.84 -55.39 5.17
CA PRO A 531 -35.17 -55.32 3.89
C PRO A 531 -36.10 -55.17 2.63
N GLY A 532 -35.43 -55.06 1.48
CA GLY A 532 -35.86 -55.81 0.29
C GLY A 532 -36.55 -55.10 -0.87
N GLY A 533 -35.98 -55.35 -2.03
CA GLY A 533 -36.61 -55.71 -3.28
C GLY A 533 -36.54 -54.63 -4.39
N GLU A 534 -35.59 -54.75 -5.23
CA GLU A 534 -35.57 -55.26 -6.63
C GLU A 534 -36.57 -54.64 -7.62
N ASP A 535 -35.93 -54.32 -8.78
CA ASP A 535 -36.42 -54.35 -10.18
C ASP A 535 -37.22 -53.14 -10.75
N GLN A 536 -36.65 -52.45 -11.59
CA GLN A 536 -36.50 -52.42 -13.05
C GLN A 536 -35.78 -51.17 -13.52
#